data_7bcf6cff30bf4cf05a620f8ccf4cf8df
#
_entry.id   7bcf6cff30bf4cf05a620f8ccf4cf8df
#
_cell.length_a   1.000
_cell.length_b   1.000
_cell.length_c   1.000
_cell.angle_alpha   90.00
_cell.angle_beta   90.00
_cell.angle_gamma   90.00
#
_symmetry.space_group_name_H-M   'P 1'
#
loop_
_entity.id
_entity.type
_entity.pdbx_description
1 polymer ?
#
loop_
_entity_poly.entity_id
_entity_poly.type
_entity_poly.pdbx_seq_one_letter_code
_entity_poly.pdbx_strand_id
1 'polypeptide(L)'
;MKIQTNQLETNLKNIVFMGTPDFALDVLKEIYKEYNVIAVYTREAKPVGRKMVVTKSPVQTFAEENDIKVFTPKNFRDQETVEELKKLHPNIIIVAAYGIILPRDVLEIPSLGCINVHASLLPKLRGANPIQRSIMNGDRVTGITIMKMDKGMDTGNMLLKDLMVIDKNETYGELEKRLAKMGGELILKYLKEMGNILPQRQTSDFTLAPKLSKEESIIDWNKTANKIHNLVRALNPHPFANFTHGENIIKVIRSEVQKETTDKPAGTILNKNMDIACGSGTIIRILEVQKVGSKQMPIKDFLNGYKIEIGEVLGSQNRNDEVQA
;
A
#
# COMPACT_ATOMS: atom_id res chain seq x y z
N MET A 1 -41.34 7.08 5.27
CA MET A 1 -40.07 6.42 4.96
C MET A 1 -38.84 7.04 5.66
N LYS A 2 -38.99 7.95 6.63
CA LYS A 2 -37.89 8.57 7.42
C LYS A 2 -37.62 7.91 8.79
N ILE A 3 -38.38 6.86 9.16
CA ILE A 3 -38.32 6.27 10.51
C ILE A 3 -37.30 5.12 10.64
N GLN A 4 -36.87 4.50 9.51
CA GLN A 4 -35.91 3.39 9.55
C GLN A 4 -34.43 3.82 9.66
N THR A 5 -34.08 5.02 9.22
CA THR A 5 -32.70 5.52 9.27
C THR A 5 -32.22 5.80 10.70
N ASN A 6 -33.08 6.35 11.54
CA ASN A 6 -32.73 6.65 12.95
C ASN A 6 -32.59 5.40 13.85
N GLN A 7 -33.19 4.26 13.47
CA GLN A 7 -33.08 3.03 14.27
C GLN A 7 -31.77 2.26 14.03
N LEU A 8 -31.16 2.37 12.84
CA LEU A 8 -29.89 1.73 12.54
C LEU A 8 -28.71 2.51 13.14
N GLU A 9 -28.75 3.84 13.11
CA GLU A 9 -27.73 4.68 13.76
C GLU A 9 -27.69 4.49 15.29
N THR A 10 -28.84 4.29 15.94
CA THR A 10 -28.93 4.02 17.39
C THR A 10 -28.41 2.63 17.78
N ASN A 11 -28.22 1.71 16.85
CA ASN A 11 -27.78 0.33 17.10
C ASN A 11 -26.30 0.06 16.84
N LEU A 12 -25.53 1.00 16.27
CA LEU A 12 -24.08 0.85 16.07
C LEU A 12 -23.30 1.18 17.36
N LYS A 13 -23.48 0.34 18.38
CA LYS A 13 -22.82 0.55 19.68
C LYS A 13 -21.45 -0.09 19.79
N ASN A 14 -21.20 -1.16 19.03
CA ASN A 14 -20.02 -2.00 19.18
C ASN A 14 -19.30 -2.18 17.85
N ILE A 15 -18.41 -1.27 17.50
CA ILE A 15 -17.52 -1.39 16.35
C ILE A 15 -16.22 -2.04 16.82
N VAL A 16 -15.80 -3.11 16.14
CA VAL A 16 -14.44 -3.65 16.21
C VAL A 16 -13.69 -3.20 14.96
N PHE A 17 -12.49 -2.68 15.15
CA PHE A 17 -11.63 -2.28 14.05
C PHE A 17 -10.46 -3.26 13.89
N MET A 18 -10.15 -3.66 12.65
CA MET A 18 -9.03 -4.55 12.33
C MET A 18 -8.10 -3.87 11.32
N GLY A 19 -6.87 -3.54 11.74
CA GLY A 19 -5.93 -2.82 10.89
C GLY A 19 -4.52 -2.79 11.48
N THR A 20 -3.52 -2.40 10.66
CA THR A 20 -2.12 -2.42 11.14
C THR A 20 -1.34 -1.16 10.77
N PRO A 21 -1.13 -0.76 9.49
CA PRO A 21 -0.24 0.34 9.09
C PRO A 21 -0.91 1.71 9.24
N ASP A 22 -0.18 2.77 8.87
CA ASP A 22 -0.65 4.16 8.91
C ASP A 22 -1.94 4.38 8.12
N PHE A 23 -2.10 3.74 6.96
CA PHE A 23 -3.37 3.75 6.22
C PHE A 23 -4.56 3.34 7.10
N ALA A 24 -4.41 2.26 7.87
CA ALA A 24 -5.46 1.79 8.78
C ALA A 24 -5.67 2.74 9.96
N LEU A 25 -4.60 3.33 10.48
CA LEU A 25 -4.68 4.32 11.56
C LEU A 25 -5.50 5.54 11.16
N ASP A 26 -5.28 6.07 9.96
CA ASP A 26 -6.02 7.25 9.49
C ASP A 26 -7.51 6.94 9.32
N VAL A 27 -7.86 5.75 8.79
CA VAL A 27 -9.24 5.27 8.73
C VAL A 27 -9.84 5.11 10.14
N LEU A 28 -9.11 4.50 11.09
CA LEU A 28 -9.55 4.34 12.48
C LEU A 28 -9.84 5.68 13.14
N LYS A 29 -8.96 6.65 12.98
CA LYS A 29 -9.12 7.99 13.55
C LYS A 29 -10.41 8.67 13.08
N GLU A 30 -10.77 8.53 11.81
CA GLU A 30 -12.03 9.09 11.31
C GLU A 30 -13.23 8.41 11.95
N ILE A 31 -13.23 7.08 12.06
CA ILE A 31 -14.32 6.33 12.72
C ILE A 31 -14.43 6.70 14.19
N TYR A 32 -13.30 6.79 14.89
CA TYR A 32 -13.25 7.07 16.34
C TYR A 32 -13.82 8.44 16.74
N LYS A 33 -13.82 9.41 15.80
CA LYS A 33 -14.43 10.74 16.05
C LYS A 33 -15.95 10.70 16.25
N GLU A 34 -16.63 9.75 15.60
CA GLU A 34 -18.09 9.73 15.53
C GLU A 34 -18.71 8.47 16.13
N TYR A 35 -17.94 7.39 16.28
CA TYR A 35 -18.45 6.08 16.68
C TYR A 35 -17.65 5.47 17.83
N ASN A 36 -18.32 4.63 18.62
CA ASN A 36 -17.68 3.88 19.70
C ASN A 36 -16.92 2.65 19.14
N VAL A 37 -15.60 2.71 19.13
CA VAL A 37 -14.71 1.58 18.80
C VAL A 37 -14.35 0.87 20.10
N ILE A 38 -14.94 -0.30 20.33
CA ILE A 38 -14.79 -1.05 21.58
C ILE A 38 -13.50 -1.86 21.67
N ALA A 39 -12.91 -2.21 20.51
CA ALA A 39 -11.67 -2.94 20.45
C ALA A 39 -10.99 -2.76 19.08
N VAL A 40 -9.66 -2.89 19.06
CA VAL A 40 -8.87 -3.01 17.85
C VAL A 40 -8.14 -4.36 17.80
N TYR A 41 -8.05 -4.91 16.61
CA TYR A 41 -7.23 -6.05 16.27
C TYR A 41 -6.12 -5.60 15.34
N THR A 42 -4.89 -5.85 15.70
CA THR A 42 -3.71 -5.47 14.92
C THR A 42 -2.66 -6.56 14.94
N ARG A 43 -1.63 -6.45 14.13
CA ARG A 43 -0.53 -7.42 14.16
C ARG A 43 0.35 -7.23 15.38
N GLU A 44 0.94 -8.33 15.86
CA GLU A 44 1.94 -8.28 16.93
C GLU A 44 3.07 -7.30 16.62
N ALA A 45 3.56 -6.62 17.65
CA ALA A 45 4.76 -5.80 17.55
C ALA A 45 5.94 -6.62 17.02
N LYS A 46 6.71 -6.04 16.10
CA LYS A 46 7.83 -6.72 15.45
C LYS A 46 9.11 -5.90 15.57
N PRO A 47 10.27 -6.56 15.57
CA PRO A 47 11.53 -5.85 15.43
C PRO A 47 11.60 -5.08 14.12
N VAL A 48 11.87 -3.75 14.20
CA VAL A 48 11.96 -2.85 13.06
C VAL A 48 13.31 -2.12 13.06
N GLY A 49 13.79 -1.84 11.85
CA GLY A 49 15.04 -1.10 11.64
C GLY A 49 16.31 -1.90 11.97
N ARG A 50 17.48 -1.24 11.82
CA ARG A 50 18.80 -1.89 12.03
C ARG A 50 19.03 -2.32 13.46
N LYS A 51 18.44 -1.63 14.44
CA LYS A 51 18.58 -1.93 15.87
C LYS A 51 17.59 -2.99 16.35
N MET A 52 16.77 -3.56 15.46
CA MET A 52 15.78 -4.59 15.80
C MET A 52 14.90 -4.22 17.01
N VAL A 53 14.50 -2.95 17.11
CA VAL A 53 13.63 -2.46 18.18
C VAL A 53 12.21 -3.00 17.96
N VAL A 54 11.66 -3.69 18.95
CA VAL A 54 10.28 -4.17 18.91
C VAL A 54 9.35 -2.95 18.89
N THR A 55 8.65 -2.77 17.76
CA THR A 55 7.82 -1.59 17.51
C THR A 55 6.36 -2.00 17.37
N LYS A 56 5.50 -1.35 18.14
CA LYS A 56 4.05 -1.50 18.03
C LYS A 56 3.55 -0.95 16.70
N SER A 57 2.42 -1.47 16.22
CA SER A 57 1.77 -0.89 15.03
C SER A 57 1.20 0.51 15.35
N PRO A 58 1.07 1.40 14.34
CA PRO A 58 0.41 2.69 14.53
C PRO A 58 -1.00 2.56 15.13
N VAL A 59 -1.76 1.55 14.72
CA VAL A 59 -3.10 1.26 15.27
C VAL A 59 -3.03 0.86 16.75
N GLN A 60 -2.04 0.03 17.14
CA GLN A 60 -1.85 -0.36 18.54
C GLN A 60 -1.53 0.84 19.42
N THR A 61 -0.58 1.68 18.99
CA THR A 61 -0.19 2.88 19.74
C THR A 61 -1.37 3.80 19.98
N PHE A 62 -2.12 4.12 18.91
CA PHE A 62 -3.31 4.96 19.03
C PHE A 62 -4.39 4.37 19.95
N ALA A 63 -4.62 3.07 19.86
CA ALA A 63 -5.63 2.41 20.68
C ALA A 63 -5.29 2.44 22.18
N GLU A 64 -4.02 2.18 22.52
CA GLU A 64 -3.53 2.26 23.90
C GLU A 64 -3.59 3.70 24.46
N GLU A 65 -3.28 4.72 23.64
CA GLU A 65 -3.38 6.13 24.02
C GLU A 65 -4.82 6.60 24.25
N ASN A 66 -5.81 5.87 23.72
CA ASN A 66 -7.24 6.20 23.83
C ASN A 66 -8.05 5.17 24.63
N ASP A 67 -7.38 4.33 25.44
CA ASP A 67 -7.99 3.30 26.28
C ASP A 67 -8.89 2.29 25.53
N ILE A 68 -8.61 2.07 24.23
CA ILE A 68 -9.31 1.08 23.42
C ILE A 68 -8.65 -0.28 23.63
N LYS A 69 -9.44 -1.32 23.86
CA LYS A 69 -8.94 -2.69 24.05
C LYS A 69 -8.18 -3.18 22.81
N VAL A 70 -6.97 -3.70 23.00
CA VAL A 70 -6.08 -4.17 21.90
C VAL A 70 -5.95 -5.68 21.93
N PHE A 71 -6.07 -6.29 20.74
CA PHE A 71 -5.81 -7.71 20.49
C PHE A 71 -4.79 -7.86 19.38
N THR A 72 -3.84 -8.77 19.57
CA THR A 72 -2.75 -9.03 18.61
C THR A 72 -2.63 -10.52 18.24
N PRO A 73 -3.70 -11.16 17.74
CA PRO A 73 -3.63 -12.58 17.42
C PRO A 73 -2.71 -12.83 16.22
N LYS A 74 -2.02 -13.99 16.21
CA LYS A 74 -1.24 -14.43 15.05
C LYS A 74 -2.13 -14.82 13.87
N ASN A 75 -3.28 -15.38 14.16
CA ASN A 75 -4.31 -15.80 13.20
C ASN A 75 -5.62 -16.08 13.94
N PHE A 76 -6.67 -16.54 13.21
CA PHE A 76 -7.96 -16.94 13.76
C PHE A 76 -8.21 -18.45 13.62
N ARG A 77 -7.15 -19.27 13.67
CA ARG A 77 -7.29 -20.74 13.63
C ARG A 77 -7.61 -21.32 15.01
N ASP A 78 -7.21 -20.61 16.06
CA ASP A 78 -7.43 -21.02 17.44
C ASP A 78 -8.84 -20.64 17.88
N GLN A 79 -9.57 -21.62 18.41
CA GLN A 79 -10.95 -21.44 18.88
C GLN A 79 -11.04 -20.34 19.95
N GLU A 80 -10.06 -20.25 20.83
CA GLU A 80 -9.99 -19.25 21.90
C GLU A 80 -10.01 -17.82 21.34
N THR A 81 -9.23 -17.53 20.30
CA THR A 81 -9.21 -16.23 19.62
C THR A 81 -10.57 -15.86 19.02
N VAL A 82 -11.26 -16.84 18.44
CA VAL A 82 -12.60 -16.64 17.87
C VAL A 82 -13.63 -16.38 18.97
N GLU A 83 -13.60 -17.15 20.07
CA GLU A 83 -14.51 -16.97 21.21
C GLU A 83 -14.26 -15.63 21.93
N GLU A 84 -13.03 -15.17 22.00
CA GLU A 84 -12.66 -13.86 22.54
C GLU A 84 -13.30 -12.73 21.72
N LEU A 85 -13.28 -12.83 20.39
CA LEU A 85 -13.94 -11.88 19.50
C LEU A 85 -15.48 -11.94 19.65
N LYS A 86 -16.07 -13.13 19.74
CA LYS A 86 -17.51 -13.30 19.96
C LYS A 86 -18.00 -12.64 21.24
N LYS A 87 -17.22 -12.73 22.34
CA LYS A 87 -17.56 -12.11 23.62
C LYS A 87 -17.64 -10.59 23.58
N LEU A 88 -17.07 -9.94 22.56
CA LEU A 88 -17.20 -8.50 22.34
C LEU A 88 -18.57 -8.11 21.75
N HIS A 89 -19.34 -9.08 21.24
CA HIS A 89 -20.64 -8.84 20.59
C HIS A 89 -20.60 -7.70 19.56
N PRO A 90 -19.68 -7.73 18.57
CA PRO A 90 -19.56 -6.65 17.59
C PRO A 90 -20.80 -6.57 16.70
N ASN A 91 -21.34 -5.35 16.51
CA ASN A 91 -22.37 -5.16 15.49
C ASN A 91 -21.79 -5.20 14.09
N ILE A 92 -20.60 -4.62 13.94
CA ILE A 92 -19.85 -4.53 12.68
C ILE A 92 -18.36 -4.64 12.95
N ILE A 93 -17.64 -5.27 12.02
CA ILE A 93 -16.16 -5.25 12.01
C ILE A 93 -15.72 -4.44 10.80
N ILE A 94 -14.91 -3.40 11.03
CA ILE A 94 -14.31 -2.60 9.96
C ILE A 94 -12.86 -3.03 9.80
N VAL A 95 -12.48 -3.34 8.57
CA VAL A 95 -11.16 -3.84 8.21
C VAL A 95 -10.47 -2.87 7.27
N ALA A 96 -9.21 -2.52 7.57
CA ALA A 96 -8.35 -1.74 6.67
C ALA A 96 -6.91 -2.23 6.79
N ALA A 97 -6.33 -2.74 5.71
CA ALA A 97 -4.94 -3.20 5.64
C ALA A 97 -4.50 -4.04 6.87
N TYR A 98 -5.31 -4.99 7.30
CA TYR A 98 -5.06 -5.81 8.50
C TYR A 98 -3.96 -6.85 8.28
N GLY A 99 -3.99 -7.50 7.11
CA GLY A 99 -2.98 -8.47 6.70
C GLY A 99 -3.05 -9.84 7.38
N ILE A 100 -4.19 -10.17 8.03
CA ILE A 100 -4.54 -11.50 8.53
C ILE A 100 -5.83 -11.93 7.84
N ILE A 101 -5.87 -13.18 7.39
CA ILE A 101 -7.06 -13.76 6.75
C ILE A 101 -8.13 -14.01 7.80
N LEU A 102 -9.35 -13.55 7.53
CA LEU A 102 -10.52 -13.79 8.37
C LEU A 102 -11.26 -15.04 7.85
N PRO A 103 -11.30 -16.13 8.62
CA PRO A 103 -12.05 -17.32 8.24
C PRO A 103 -13.56 -17.06 8.31
N ARG A 104 -14.35 -17.96 7.73
CA ARG A 104 -15.80 -17.85 7.67
C ARG A 104 -16.44 -17.59 9.03
N ASP A 105 -15.99 -18.33 10.05
CA ASP A 105 -16.52 -18.24 11.41
C ASP A 105 -16.35 -16.85 12.02
N VAL A 106 -15.29 -16.11 11.63
CA VAL A 106 -15.06 -14.71 12.02
C VAL A 106 -15.94 -13.76 11.21
N LEU A 107 -16.06 -14.00 9.89
CA LEU A 107 -16.88 -13.15 9.01
C LEU A 107 -18.38 -13.15 9.39
N GLU A 108 -18.86 -14.21 10.01
CA GLU A 108 -20.26 -14.42 10.42
C GLU A 108 -20.54 -13.93 11.87
N ILE A 109 -19.54 -13.52 12.65
CA ILE A 109 -19.74 -13.02 14.02
C ILE A 109 -20.54 -11.71 14.06
N PRO A 110 -20.17 -10.63 13.33
CA PRO A 110 -20.89 -9.38 13.42
C PRO A 110 -22.21 -9.42 12.65
N SER A 111 -23.29 -8.97 13.26
CA SER A 111 -24.63 -9.00 12.66
C SER A 111 -24.74 -8.22 11.35
N LEU A 112 -23.95 -7.16 11.19
CA LEU A 112 -23.88 -6.33 9.98
C LEU A 112 -22.76 -6.77 9.04
N GLY A 113 -21.93 -7.74 9.46
CA GLY A 113 -20.82 -8.30 8.69
C GLY A 113 -19.50 -7.56 8.84
N CYS A 114 -18.50 -8.06 8.12
CA CYS A 114 -17.18 -7.45 8.05
C CYS A 114 -17.09 -6.56 6.80
N ILE A 115 -16.70 -5.31 6.98
CA ILE A 115 -16.63 -4.29 5.93
C ILE A 115 -15.17 -3.89 5.74
N ASN A 116 -14.65 -4.02 4.51
CA ASN A 116 -13.28 -3.67 4.18
C ASN A 116 -13.19 -2.33 3.45
N VAL A 117 -12.22 -1.52 3.86
CA VAL A 117 -11.79 -0.30 3.15
C VAL A 117 -10.65 -0.71 2.22
N HIS A 118 -10.97 -0.99 0.95
CA HIS A 118 -10.02 -1.47 -0.04
C HIS A 118 -9.49 -0.34 -0.91
N ALA A 119 -8.16 -0.21 -1.01
CA ALA A 119 -7.51 0.90 -1.68
C ALA A 119 -7.38 0.70 -3.21
N SER A 120 -8.48 0.34 -3.86
CA SER A 120 -8.62 0.33 -5.32
C SER A 120 -10.08 0.51 -5.76
N LEU A 121 -10.28 0.70 -7.05
CA LEU A 121 -11.60 0.68 -7.69
C LEU A 121 -11.96 -0.77 -8.10
N LEU A 122 -12.44 -1.57 -7.14
CA LEU A 122 -12.86 -2.94 -7.41
C LEU A 122 -13.87 -2.99 -8.60
N PRO A 123 -13.79 -4.05 -9.42
CA PRO A 123 -13.09 -5.32 -9.24
C PRO A 123 -11.59 -5.31 -9.63
N LYS A 124 -11.02 -4.16 -10.02
CA LYS A 124 -9.60 -4.07 -10.36
C LYS A 124 -8.73 -4.06 -9.10
N LEU A 125 -7.55 -4.67 -9.22
CA LEU A 125 -6.49 -4.68 -8.20
C LEU A 125 -6.94 -5.32 -6.87
N ARG A 126 -7.60 -6.49 -6.93
CA ARG A 126 -7.81 -7.34 -5.75
C ARG A 126 -6.47 -7.81 -5.19
N GLY A 127 -6.28 -7.77 -3.88
CA GLY A 127 -5.09 -8.31 -3.22
C GLY A 127 -4.31 -7.32 -2.37
N ALA A 128 -3.02 -7.63 -2.15
CA ALA A 128 -2.26 -7.06 -1.04
C ALA A 128 -1.68 -5.65 -1.29
N ASN A 129 -1.37 -5.29 -2.53
CA ASN A 129 -0.65 -4.05 -2.85
C ASN A 129 -1.34 -3.21 -3.94
N PRO A 130 -2.64 -2.88 -3.81
CA PRO A 130 -3.38 -2.19 -4.87
C PRO A 130 -2.81 -0.81 -5.19
N ILE A 131 -2.36 -0.03 -4.20
CA ILE A 131 -1.83 1.32 -4.39
C ILE A 131 -0.54 1.27 -5.21
N GLN A 132 0.43 0.44 -4.81
CA GLN A 132 1.69 0.32 -5.54
C GLN A 132 1.46 -0.20 -6.96
N ARG A 133 0.59 -1.20 -7.12
CA ARG A 133 0.29 -1.77 -8.43
C ARG A 133 -0.38 -0.77 -9.36
N SER A 134 -1.28 0.08 -8.89
CA SER A 134 -1.88 1.13 -9.71
C SER A 134 -0.82 2.12 -10.23
N ILE A 135 0.14 2.52 -9.38
CA ILE A 135 1.25 3.39 -9.80
C ILE A 135 2.16 2.67 -10.80
N MET A 136 2.57 1.43 -10.51
CA MET A 136 3.44 0.63 -11.41
C MET A 136 2.82 0.41 -12.78
N ASN A 137 1.51 0.19 -12.84
CA ASN A 137 0.76 0.05 -14.09
C ASN A 137 0.72 1.36 -14.88
N GLY A 138 0.90 2.51 -14.23
CA GLY A 138 0.73 3.83 -14.83
C GLY A 138 -0.73 4.26 -14.91
N ASP A 139 -1.58 3.74 -14.01
CA ASP A 139 -2.98 4.14 -13.93
C ASP A 139 -3.07 5.65 -13.61
N ARG A 140 -3.99 6.34 -14.28
CA ARG A 140 -4.23 7.77 -14.04
C ARG A 140 -5.22 8.02 -12.92
N VAL A 141 -6.02 7.01 -12.60
CA VAL A 141 -7.10 7.09 -11.61
C VAL A 141 -7.04 5.84 -10.75
N THR A 142 -7.20 6.04 -9.46
CA THR A 142 -7.40 5.00 -8.46
C THR A 142 -8.54 5.43 -7.53
N GLY A 143 -8.69 4.79 -6.37
CA GLY A 143 -9.71 5.19 -5.41
C GLY A 143 -9.85 4.20 -4.26
N ILE A 144 -10.96 4.34 -3.57
CA ILE A 144 -11.37 3.47 -2.46
C ILE A 144 -12.66 2.75 -2.84
N THR A 145 -12.75 1.49 -2.47
CA THR A 145 -13.99 0.73 -2.47
C THR A 145 -14.31 0.26 -1.05
N ILE A 146 -15.45 0.64 -0.52
CA ILE A 146 -16.04 0.01 0.66
C ILE A 146 -16.75 -1.26 0.19
N MET A 147 -16.38 -2.40 0.75
CA MET A 147 -16.93 -3.70 0.34
C MET A 147 -17.30 -4.57 1.54
N LYS A 148 -18.33 -5.38 1.40
CA LYS A 148 -18.64 -6.45 2.35
C LYS A 148 -17.72 -7.63 2.08
N MET A 149 -17.00 -8.08 3.10
CA MET A 149 -16.09 -9.21 2.96
C MET A 149 -16.84 -10.53 2.82
N ASP A 150 -16.27 -11.43 2.05
CA ASP A 150 -16.65 -12.82 1.90
C ASP A 150 -15.41 -13.74 2.04
N LYS A 151 -15.57 -15.03 1.77
CA LYS A 151 -14.50 -16.04 1.89
C LYS A 151 -13.36 -15.86 0.86
N GLY A 152 -13.58 -15.09 -0.19
CA GLY A 152 -12.59 -14.86 -1.25
C GLY A 152 -11.72 -13.62 -0.97
N MET A 153 -10.60 -13.53 -1.67
CA MET A 153 -9.73 -12.37 -1.56
C MET A 153 -10.32 -11.19 -2.35
N ASP A 154 -10.90 -10.22 -1.63
CA ASP A 154 -11.54 -9.01 -2.15
C ASP A 154 -12.62 -9.28 -3.22
N THR A 155 -13.39 -10.37 -3.06
CA THR A 155 -14.43 -10.81 -4.00
C THR A 155 -15.84 -10.38 -3.61
N GLY A 156 -16.03 -9.90 -2.39
CA GLY A 156 -17.34 -9.57 -1.85
C GLY A 156 -18.01 -8.38 -2.53
N ASN A 157 -19.26 -8.15 -2.19
CA ASN A 157 -20.06 -7.09 -2.80
C ASN A 157 -19.52 -5.69 -2.49
N MET A 158 -19.44 -4.86 -3.51
CA MET A 158 -19.10 -3.44 -3.39
C MET A 158 -20.29 -2.67 -2.83
N LEU A 159 -20.04 -1.75 -1.91
CA LEU A 159 -21.05 -0.93 -1.21
C LEU A 159 -20.97 0.53 -1.64
N LEU A 160 -19.80 1.13 -1.51
CA LEU A 160 -19.51 2.48 -2.01
C LEU A 160 -18.17 2.51 -2.72
N LYS A 161 -18.02 3.43 -3.66
CA LYS A 161 -16.73 3.74 -4.30
C LYS A 161 -16.56 5.23 -4.44
N ASP A 162 -15.32 5.67 -4.32
CA ASP A 162 -14.91 7.01 -4.69
C ASP A 162 -13.56 6.96 -5.40
N LEU A 163 -13.32 7.90 -6.30
CA LEU A 163 -12.16 7.92 -7.18
C LEU A 163 -11.30 9.16 -6.99
N MET A 164 -9.99 9.02 -7.24
CA MET A 164 -9.08 10.16 -7.30
C MET A 164 -8.05 10.00 -8.42
N VAL A 165 -7.57 11.14 -8.92
CA VAL A 165 -6.47 11.20 -9.89
C VAL A 165 -5.15 10.95 -9.18
N ILE A 166 -4.28 10.16 -9.80
CA ILE A 166 -2.88 9.97 -9.39
C ILE A 166 -2.04 11.04 -10.09
N ASP A 167 -1.35 11.89 -9.34
CA ASP A 167 -0.48 12.91 -9.91
C ASP A 167 0.75 12.29 -10.56
N LYS A 168 1.24 12.94 -11.63
CA LYS A 168 2.31 12.40 -12.50
C LYS A 168 3.57 11.96 -11.74
N ASN A 169 3.94 12.66 -10.69
CA ASN A 169 5.16 12.41 -9.91
C ASN A 169 4.85 11.96 -8.47
N GLU A 170 3.58 11.70 -8.17
CA GLU A 170 3.13 11.29 -6.85
C GLU A 170 3.71 9.93 -6.47
N THR A 171 4.29 9.85 -5.28
CA THR A 171 4.82 8.61 -4.71
C THR A 171 3.73 7.79 -4.03
N TYR A 172 4.02 6.51 -3.78
CA TYR A 172 3.15 5.63 -2.99
C TYR A 172 2.80 6.26 -1.63
N GLY A 173 3.80 6.77 -0.91
CA GLY A 173 3.54 7.34 0.43
C GLY A 173 2.68 8.61 0.41
N GLU A 174 2.76 9.42 -0.65
CA GLU A 174 1.90 10.59 -0.85
C GLU A 174 0.46 10.17 -1.20
N LEU A 175 0.31 9.24 -2.15
CA LEU A 175 -0.98 8.70 -2.57
C LEU A 175 -1.68 7.92 -1.46
N GLU A 176 -0.94 7.11 -0.68
CA GLU A 176 -1.47 6.34 0.44
C GLU A 176 -2.16 7.23 1.47
N LYS A 177 -1.54 8.38 1.84
CA LYS A 177 -2.14 9.35 2.77
C LYS A 177 -3.44 9.94 2.25
N ARG A 178 -3.49 10.28 0.95
CA ARG A 178 -4.71 10.81 0.32
C ARG A 178 -5.82 9.76 0.28
N LEU A 179 -5.47 8.53 -0.06
CA LEU A 179 -6.42 7.41 -0.08
C LEU A 179 -6.90 7.03 1.33
N ALA A 180 -6.03 7.09 2.35
CA ALA A 180 -6.40 6.82 3.72
C ALA A 180 -7.46 7.82 4.23
N LYS A 181 -7.26 9.12 3.95
CA LYS A 181 -8.26 10.16 4.26
C LYS A 181 -9.57 9.90 3.54
N MET A 182 -9.54 9.66 2.23
CA MET A 182 -10.74 9.31 1.44
C MET A 182 -11.42 8.06 2.01
N GLY A 183 -10.65 7.04 2.40
CA GLY A 183 -11.17 5.80 2.99
C GLY A 183 -11.91 6.05 4.31
N GLY A 184 -11.36 6.93 5.16
CA GLY A 184 -12.01 7.37 6.39
C GLY A 184 -13.33 8.11 6.14
N GLU A 185 -13.33 9.06 5.21
CA GLU A 185 -14.55 9.81 4.84
C GLU A 185 -15.61 8.87 4.22
N LEU A 186 -15.20 7.97 3.35
CA LEU A 186 -16.10 7.05 2.67
C LEU A 186 -16.71 5.99 3.59
N ILE A 187 -15.93 5.46 4.56
CA ILE A 187 -16.48 4.52 5.55
C ILE A 187 -17.47 5.22 6.51
N LEU A 188 -17.22 6.47 6.93
CA LEU A 188 -18.17 7.23 7.69
C LEU A 188 -19.48 7.45 6.93
N LYS A 189 -19.39 7.81 5.65
CA LYS A 189 -20.57 7.90 4.77
C LYS A 189 -21.32 6.59 4.71
N TYR A 190 -20.62 5.46 4.55
CA TYR A 190 -21.24 4.14 4.56
C TYR A 190 -21.97 3.86 5.87
N LEU A 191 -21.35 4.13 7.03
CA LEU A 191 -21.96 3.88 8.34
C LEU A 191 -23.24 4.69 8.56
N LYS A 192 -23.30 5.92 8.03
CA LYS A 192 -24.50 6.79 8.11
C LYS A 192 -25.63 6.34 7.17
N GLU A 193 -25.27 5.79 6.02
CA GLU A 193 -26.21 5.51 4.92
C GLU A 193 -26.47 4.00 4.70
N MET A 194 -25.87 3.11 5.51
CA MET A 194 -25.84 1.66 5.24
C MET A 194 -27.21 1.02 4.99
N GLY A 195 -28.28 1.54 5.62
CA GLY A 195 -29.64 1.07 5.41
C GLY A 195 -30.22 1.35 4.01
N ASN A 196 -29.61 2.27 3.27
CA ASN A 196 -30.05 2.71 1.96
C ASN A 196 -29.11 2.28 0.82
N ILE A 197 -27.98 1.65 1.15
CA ILE A 197 -26.96 1.24 0.18
C ILE A 197 -27.27 -0.18 -0.32
N LEU A 198 -27.44 -0.30 -1.63
CA LEU A 198 -27.62 -1.60 -2.28
C LEU A 198 -26.27 -2.21 -2.65
N PRO A 199 -25.94 -3.40 -2.13
CA PRO A 199 -24.70 -4.08 -2.47
C PRO A 199 -24.63 -4.44 -3.97
N GLN A 200 -23.52 -4.10 -4.62
CA GLN A 200 -23.27 -4.42 -6.02
C GLN A 200 -22.30 -5.59 -6.14
N ARG A 201 -22.72 -6.64 -6.83
CA ARG A 201 -21.82 -7.77 -7.13
C ARG A 201 -20.70 -7.33 -8.06
N GLN A 202 -19.50 -7.81 -7.79
CA GLN A 202 -18.36 -7.58 -8.67
C GLN A 202 -18.50 -8.38 -9.98
N THR A 203 -18.05 -7.79 -11.08
CA THR A 203 -17.99 -8.45 -12.39
C THR A 203 -16.81 -9.42 -12.48
N SER A 204 -16.79 -10.25 -13.54
CA SER A 204 -15.69 -11.16 -13.85
C SER A 204 -14.43 -10.48 -14.39
N ASP A 205 -14.54 -9.20 -14.80
CA ASP A 205 -13.41 -8.39 -15.29
C ASP A 205 -12.60 -7.83 -14.12
N PHE A 206 -11.86 -8.70 -13.45
CA PHE A 206 -11.01 -8.32 -12.31
C PHE A 206 -9.52 -8.39 -12.67
N THR A 207 -8.72 -7.62 -11.96
CA THR A 207 -7.25 -7.74 -11.97
C THR A 207 -6.71 -7.96 -10.57
N LEU A 208 -5.49 -8.51 -10.47
CA LEU A 208 -4.85 -8.81 -9.21
C LEU A 208 -3.77 -7.77 -8.87
N ALA A 209 -3.61 -7.53 -7.58
CA ALA A 209 -2.55 -6.74 -6.98
C ALA A 209 -1.72 -7.63 -6.04
N PRO A 210 -0.87 -8.52 -6.59
CA PRO A 210 -0.07 -9.43 -5.78
C PRO A 210 0.91 -8.68 -4.90
N LYS A 211 1.32 -9.33 -3.81
CA LYS A 211 2.36 -8.81 -2.92
C LYS A 211 3.64 -8.57 -3.70
N LEU A 212 4.31 -7.46 -3.40
CA LEU A 212 5.60 -7.11 -3.99
C LEU A 212 6.68 -8.10 -3.52
N SER A 213 7.49 -8.59 -4.47
CA SER A 213 8.70 -9.35 -4.17
C SER A 213 9.90 -8.41 -4.00
N LYS A 214 10.98 -8.91 -3.41
CA LYS A 214 12.21 -8.11 -3.25
C LYS A 214 12.87 -7.82 -4.58
N GLU A 215 12.80 -8.75 -5.51
CA GLU A 215 13.41 -8.70 -6.84
C GLU A 215 12.77 -7.59 -7.68
N GLU A 216 11.47 -7.31 -7.49
CA GLU A 216 10.77 -6.23 -8.17
C GLU A 216 11.30 -4.83 -7.83
N SER A 217 12.10 -4.69 -6.78
CA SER A 217 12.74 -3.41 -6.44
C SER A 217 14.01 -3.12 -7.27
N ILE A 218 14.55 -4.11 -7.97
CA ILE A 218 15.73 -3.95 -8.80
C ILE A 218 15.32 -3.31 -10.13
N ILE A 219 15.97 -2.22 -10.51
CA ILE A 219 15.69 -1.51 -11.75
C ILE A 219 16.20 -2.33 -12.93
N ASP A 220 15.29 -2.68 -13.84
CA ASP A 220 15.61 -3.24 -15.16
C ASP A 220 15.65 -2.09 -16.18
N TRP A 221 16.85 -1.67 -16.57
CA TRP A 221 17.06 -0.57 -17.51
C TRP A 221 16.51 -0.85 -18.92
N ASN A 222 16.22 -2.13 -19.27
CA ASN A 222 15.58 -2.47 -20.53
C ASN A 222 14.10 -2.10 -20.58
N LYS A 223 13.50 -1.72 -19.46
CA LYS A 223 12.15 -1.12 -19.43
C LYS A 223 12.21 0.33 -19.89
N THR A 224 11.09 0.85 -20.37
CA THR A 224 11.00 2.28 -20.74
C THR A 224 11.16 3.18 -19.51
N ALA A 225 11.64 4.41 -19.73
CA ALA A 225 11.79 5.40 -18.66
C ALA A 225 10.48 5.62 -17.85
N ASN A 226 9.31 5.60 -18.51
CA ASN A 226 8.02 5.69 -17.82
C ASN A 226 7.79 4.51 -16.84
N LYS A 227 8.13 3.28 -17.25
CA LYS A 227 7.98 2.10 -16.38
C LYS A 227 8.93 2.16 -15.19
N ILE A 228 10.17 2.61 -15.41
CA ILE A 228 11.16 2.77 -14.34
C ILE A 228 10.75 3.91 -13.39
N HIS A 229 10.28 5.03 -13.92
CA HIS A 229 9.76 6.15 -13.11
C HIS A 229 8.57 5.71 -12.25
N ASN A 230 7.63 4.95 -12.82
CA ASN A 230 6.51 4.38 -12.09
C ASN A 230 6.98 3.42 -10.98
N LEU A 231 8.00 2.59 -11.24
CA LEU A 231 8.60 1.73 -10.22
C LEU A 231 9.22 2.56 -9.08
N VAL A 232 10.00 3.60 -9.41
CA VAL A 232 10.63 4.49 -8.41
C VAL A 232 9.59 5.08 -7.48
N ARG A 233 8.54 5.70 -8.02
CA ARG A 233 7.50 6.35 -7.21
C ARG A 233 6.58 5.36 -6.49
N ALA A 234 6.32 4.18 -7.06
CA ALA A 234 5.52 3.13 -6.42
C ALA A 234 6.20 2.50 -5.20
N LEU A 235 7.53 2.51 -5.15
CA LEU A 235 8.32 1.94 -4.06
C LEU A 235 8.86 2.97 -3.07
N ASN A 236 8.48 4.23 -3.18
CA ASN A 236 8.86 5.30 -2.26
C ASN A 236 7.71 5.54 -1.25
N PRO A 237 7.94 5.45 0.08
CA PRO A 237 9.22 5.47 0.79
C PRO A 237 9.84 4.10 1.08
N HIS A 238 9.23 3.00 0.73
CA HIS A 238 9.77 1.67 1.04
C HIS A 238 9.26 0.62 0.03
N PRO A 239 10.15 -0.27 -0.46
CA PRO A 239 11.58 -0.47 -0.13
C PRO A 239 12.55 0.44 -0.87
N PHE A 240 12.09 1.29 -1.79
CA PHE A 240 12.76 2.02 -2.85
C PHE A 240 13.21 1.13 -4.03
N ALA A 241 13.05 1.62 -5.24
CA ALA A 241 13.69 1.06 -6.41
C ALA A 241 15.21 1.26 -6.30
N ASN A 242 16.00 0.31 -6.79
CA ASN A 242 17.44 0.35 -6.62
C ASN A 242 18.18 -0.30 -7.80
N PHE A 243 19.46 0.02 -7.92
CA PHE A 243 20.40 -0.62 -8.82
C PHE A 243 21.73 -0.87 -8.11
N THR A 244 22.55 -1.76 -8.67
CA THR A 244 23.89 -2.03 -8.18
C THR A 244 24.90 -1.30 -9.04
N HIS A 245 25.92 -0.66 -8.44
CA HIS A 245 27.07 -0.07 -9.08
C HIS A 245 28.34 -0.49 -8.32
N GLY A 246 29.19 -1.31 -8.93
CA GLY A 246 30.23 -2.04 -8.23
C GLY A 246 29.62 -2.87 -7.08
N GLU A 247 30.18 -2.76 -5.90
CA GLU A 247 29.68 -3.44 -4.69
C GLU A 247 28.56 -2.67 -3.97
N ASN A 248 28.12 -1.52 -4.50
CA ASN A 248 27.20 -0.63 -3.79
C ASN A 248 25.78 -0.76 -4.35
N ILE A 249 24.81 -0.86 -3.44
CA ILE A 249 23.39 -0.73 -3.76
C ILE A 249 23.00 0.75 -3.62
N ILE A 250 22.51 1.31 -4.72
CA ILE A 250 22.05 2.70 -4.81
C ILE A 250 20.52 2.68 -4.95
N LYS A 251 19.84 3.21 -3.96
CA LYS A 251 18.39 3.41 -3.97
C LYS A 251 18.07 4.70 -4.71
N VAL A 252 17.09 4.64 -5.60
CA VAL A 252 16.56 5.80 -6.32
C VAL A 252 15.33 6.31 -5.59
N ILE A 253 15.41 7.55 -5.11
CA ILE A 253 14.35 8.17 -4.32
C ILE A 253 13.39 8.94 -5.23
N ARG A 254 13.95 9.74 -6.17
CA ARG A 254 13.18 10.50 -7.16
C ARG A 254 13.84 10.44 -8.53
N SER A 255 13.01 10.45 -9.55
CA SER A 255 13.43 10.46 -10.95
C SER A 255 12.48 11.29 -11.81
N GLU A 256 12.88 11.57 -13.04
CA GLU A 256 12.07 12.29 -14.03
C GLU A 256 12.29 11.69 -15.42
N VAL A 257 11.21 11.54 -16.18
CA VAL A 257 11.27 11.09 -17.58
C VAL A 257 11.63 12.27 -18.47
N GLN A 258 12.67 12.12 -19.29
CA GLN A 258 13.09 13.14 -20.24
C GLN A 258 12.31 13.00 -21.56
N LYS A 259 12.21 14.10 -22.30
CA LYS A 259 11.52 14.13 -23.61
C LYS A 259 12.40 13.64 -24.75
N GLU A 260 13.69 13.79 -24.57
CA GLU A 260 14.73 13.41 -25.53
C GLU A 260 14.81 11.88 -25.64
N THR A 261 15.34 11.41 -26.74
CA THR A 261 15.61 10.00 -27.00
C THR A 261 17.09 9.75 -27.28
N THR A 262 17.54 8.51 -27.19
CA THR A 262 18.92 8.12 -27.44
C THR A 262 18.98 6.77 -28.16
N ASP A 263 20.04 6.56 -28.90
CA ASP A 263 20.41 5.29 -29.53
C ASP A 263 21.37 4.44 -28.67
N LYS A 264 21.79 4.98 -27.51
CA LYS A 264 22.70 4.29 -26.61
C LYS A 264 22.05 3.05 -25.98
N PRO A 265 22.80 2.00 -25.69
CA PRO A 265 22.29 0.83 -24.98
C PRO A 265 21.63 1.20 -23.65
N ALA A 266 20.58 0.44 -23.28
CA ALA A 266 19.91 0.62 -22.00
C ALA A 266 20.88 0.45 -20.83
N GLY A 267 20.77 1.30 -19.81
CA GLY A 267 21.69 1.40 -18.67
C GLY A 267 22.85 2.37 -18.88
N THR A 268 23.08 2.87 -20.12
CA THR A 268 24.18 3.84 -20.37
C THR A 268 23.95 5.16 -19.68
N ILE A 269 24.95 5.62 -18.93
CA ILE A 269 24.97 6.95 -18.31
C ILE A 269 25.34 7.97 -19.38
N LEU A 270 24.43 8.91 -19.66
CA LEU A 270 24.56 9.81 -20.80
C LEU A 270 25.29 11.11 -20.46
N ASN A 271 25.20 11.59 -19.23
CA ASN A 271 25.76 12.88 -18.84
C ASN A 271 25.91 13.02 -17.30
N LYS A 272 26.49 14.17 -16.88
CA LYS A 272 26.71 14.53 -15.47
C LYS A 272 25.43 14.80 -14.66
N ASN A 273 24.27 14.92 -15.31
CA ASN A 273 22.99 15.08 -14.61
C ASN A 273 22.36 13.70 -14.25
N MET A 274 23.08 12.62 -14.48
CA MET A 274 22.63 11.26 -14.29
C MET A 274 21.38 10.92 -15.14
N ASP A 275 21.42 11.37 -16.41
CA ASP A 275 20.49 10.88 -17.43
C ASP A 275 20.95 9.49 -17.87
N ILE A 276 20.02 8.53 -17.86
CA ILE A 276 20.32 7.13 -18.15
C ILE A 276 19.44 6.67 -19.31
N ALA A 277 20.07 6.05 -20.30
CA ALA A 277 19.38 5.40 -21.40
C ALA A 277 18.51 4.24 -20.89
N CYS A 278 17.29 4.15 -21.37
CA CYS A 278 16.33 3.10 -21.02
C CYS A 278 15.80 2.40 -22.27
N GLY A 279 15.03 1.35 -22.05
CA GLY A 279 14.40 0.61 -23.15
C GLY A 279 13.64 1.49 -24.12
N SER A 280 13.59 1.10 -25.38
CA SER A 280 12.94 1.84 -26.49
C SER A 280 13.53 3.24 -26.71
N GLY A 281 14.80 3.46 -26.40
CA GLY A 281 15.49 4.74 -26.59
C GLY A 281 15.02 5.86 -25.67
N THR A 282 14.23 5.56 -24.64
CA THR A 282 13.76 6.56 -23.68
C THR A 282 14.83 6.90 -22.64
N ILE A 283 14.72 8.07 -21.99
CA ILE A 283 15.72 8.55 -21.03
C ILE A 283 15.04 8.89 -19.70
N ILE A 284 15.67 8.43 -18.59
CA ILE A 284 15.29 8.80 -17.23
C ILE A 284 16.42 9.61 -16.58
N ARG A 285 16.05 10.69 -15.90
CA ARG A 285 16.94 11.45 -15.02
C ARG A 285 16.76 11.02 -13.58
N ILE A 286 17.86 10.69 -12.91
CA ILE A 286 17.87 10.44 -11.48
C ILE A 286 18.03 11.78 -10.77
N LEU A 287 17.15 12.08 -9.81
CA LEU A 287 17.12 13.35 -9.09
C LEU A 287 17.68 13.24 -7.68
N GLU A 288 17.32 12.16 -6.99
CA GLU A 288 17.68 11.95 -5.59
C GLU A 288 17.96 10.46 -5.35
N VAL A 289 19.00 10.18 -4.58
CA VAL A 289 19.48 8.83 -4.29
C VAL A 289 19.83 8.63 -2.83
N GLN A 290 19.98 7.34 -2.46
CA GLN A 290 20.53 6.91 -1.19
C GLN A 290 21.45 5.72 -1.41
N LYS A 291 22.74 5.84 -1.15
CA LYS A 291 23.62 4.68 -0.96
C LYS A 291 23.20 3.95 0.33
N VAL A 292 23.11 2.64 0.30
CA VAL A 292 22.78 1.85 1.50
C VAL A 292 23.77 2.18 2.62
N GLY A 293 23.23 2.57 3.77
CA GLY A 293 24.04 3.01 4.91
C GLY A 293 24.23 4.51 5.05
N SER A 294 23.87 5.29 4.01
CA SER A 294 24.00 6.75 4.00
C SER A 294 22.66 7.47 4.10
N LYS A 295 22.67 8.81 4.13
CA LYS A 295 21.47 9.65 4.04
C LYS A 295 20.99 9.78 2.59
N GLN A 296 19.73 10.09 2.40
CA GLN A 296 19.17 10.53 1.12
C GLN A 296 19.78 11.89 0.76
N MET A 297 20.08 12.09 -0.53
CA MET A 297 20.66 13.35 -1.02
C MET A 297 20.37 13.56 -2.51
N PRO A 298 20.36 14.82 -2.98
CA PRO A 298 20.30 15.15 -4.39
C PRO A 298 21.44 14.46 -5.16
N ILE A 299 21.17 14.06 -6.40
CA ILE A 299 22.17 13.37 -7.24
C ILE A 299 23.45 14.20 -7.44
N LYS A 300 23.33 15.53 -7.52
CA LYS A 300 24.47 16.46 -7.61
C LYS A 300 25.44 16.29 -6.43
N ASP A 301 24.90 16.24 -5.22
CA ASP A 301 25.71 16.13 -4.00
C ASP A 301 26.31 14.73 -3.90
N PHE A 302 25.57 13.71 -4.32
CA PHE A 302 26.06 12.34 -4.37
C PHE A 302 27.29 12.20 -5.28
N LEU A 303 27.25 12.79 -6.47
CA LEU A 303 28.32 12.70 -7.47
C LEU A 303 29.59 13.48 -7.07
N ASN A 304 29.54 14.42 -6.12
CA ASN A 304 30.74 15.08 -5.58
C ASN A 304 31.65 14.12 -4.80
N GLY A 305 31.08 13.06 -4.22
CA GLY A 305 31.81 12.07 -3.42
C GLY A 305 31.75 10.64 -3.96
N TYR A 306 31.07 10.42 -5.09
CA TYR A 306 30.88 9.10 -5.67
C TYR A 306 31.16 9.10 -7.17
N LYS A 307 32.19 8.37 -7.55
CA LYS A 307 32.62 8.34 -8.96
C LYS A 307 31.75 7.43 -9.80
N ILE A 308 31.12 7.99 -10.83
CA ILE A 308 30.38 7.32 -11.89
C ILE A 308 30.85 7.93 -13.20
N GLU A 309 31.13 7.08 -14.22
CA GLU A 309 31.66 7.56 -15.49
C GLU A 309 30.56 7.69 -16.55
N ILE A 310 30.65 8.77 -17.36
CA ILE A 310 29.78 8.95 -18.53
C ILE A 310 30.12 7.86 -19.55
N GLY A 311 29.11 7.20 -20.11
CA GLY A 311 29.27 6.08 -21.02
C GLY A 311 29.32 4.72 -20.33
N GLU A 312 29.43 4.67 -19.01
CA GLU A 312 29.31 3.43 -18.25
C GLU A 312 27.91 2.85 -18.39
N VAL A 313 27.79 1.49 -18.43
CA VAL A 313 26.52 0.77 -18.58
C VAL A 313 26.18 0.08 -17.27
N LEU A 314 25.13 0.55 -16.60
CA LEU A 314 24.62 -0.03 -15.36
C LEU A 314 23.97 -1.39 -15.63
N GLY A 315 24.22 -2.37 -14.75
CA GLY A 315 23.63 -3.72 -14.83
C GLY A 315 24.32 -4.68 -15.79
N SER A 316 25.46 -4.31 -16.39
CA SER A 316 26.21 -5.18 -17.30
C SER A 316 27.10 -6.23 -16.61
N GLN A 317 27.29 -6.13 -15.29
CA GLN A 317 28.32 -6.95 -14.60
C GLN A 317 27.86 -8.30 -14.03
N ASN A 318 26.61 -8.73 -14.16
CA ASN A 318 26.14 -9.97 -13.53
C ASN A 318 25.69 -11.08 -14.49
N ARG A 319 26.21 -11.16 -15.73
CA ARG A 319 25.90 -12.29 -16.65
C ARG A 319 27.04 -13.26 -16.92
N ASN A 320 28.23 -13.05 -16.36
CA ASN A 320 29.40 -13.87 -16.71
C ASN A 320 29.86 -14.88 -15.65
N ASP A 321 29.26 -14.96 -14.46
CA ASP A 321 29.77 -15.87 -13.41
C ASP A 321 28.97 -17.16 -13.21
N GLU A 322 27.94 -17.46 -14.02
CA GLU A 322 27.18 -18.72 -13.89
C GLU A 322 27.35 -19.71 -15.05
N VAL A 323 28.36 -19.54 -15.91
CA VAL A 323 28.65 -20.51 -17.02
C VAL A 323 30.07 -21.09 -16.93
N GLN A 324 30.59 -21.30 -15.74
CA GLN A 324 31.74 -22.21 -15.55
C GLN A 324 31.77 -22.73 -14.09
N ALA A 325 31.00 -23.75 -13.80
CA ALA A 325 31.30 -24.77 -12.79
C ALA A 325 30.38 -25.98 -13.01
#